data_ed9e1760b4d0e9ba6e6490325e8d4898
#
_entry.id   ed9e1760b4d0e9ba6e6490325e8d4898
#
_cell.length_a   1.000
_cell.length_b   1.000
_cell.length_c   1.000
_cell.angle_alpha   90.00
_cell.angle_beta   90.00
_cell.angle_gamma   90.00
#
_symmetry.space_group_name_H-M   'P 1'
#
loop_
_entity.id
_entity.type
_entity.pdbx_description
1 polymer ?
#
loop_
_entity_poly.entity_id
_entity_poly.type
_entity_poly.pdbx_seq_one_letter_code
_entity_poly.pdbx_strand_id
1 'polypeptide(L)'
;MFKVLMLFAVSISIAAAGEAEIKSSLQKKVPQIGQISQVNKSPVPGLFEVVTQERLFYTDEKGQFLIDGAIYDLNNMSNLTEERSRKLFSIDFSKLPFELAVKQVKGKGERKLAIFTDPNCGFCKKLE
;
A
#
# COMPACT_ATOMS: atom_id res chain seq x y z
N MET A 1 -19.25 -35.83 34.48
CA MET A 1 -18.25 -34.76 34.36
C MET A 1 -17.74 -34.73 32.95
N PHE A 2 -18.49 -34.08 32.02
CA PHE A 2 -18.04 -33.87 30.62
C PHE A 2 -18.95 -32.85 29.96
N LYS A 3 -18.74 -31.57 30.19
CA LYS A 3 -19.40 -30.47 29.45
C LYS A 3 -18.74 -29.14 29.80
N VAL A 4 -17.53 -28.86 29.33
CA VAL A 4 -16.98 -27.51 29.15
C VAL A 4 -15.78 -27.63 28.17
N LEU A 5 -16.04 -27.65 26.88
CA LEU A 5 -15.01 -27.38 25.87
C LEU A 5 -15.68 -27.11 24.51
N MET A 6 -16.40 -26.01 24.38
CA MET A 6 -16.91 -25.59 23.08
C MET A 6 -17.30 -24.11 23.05
N LEU A 7 -16.32 -23.22 23.26
CA LEU A 7 -16.60 -21.77 23.16
C LEU A 7 -15.33 -20.95 22.86
N PHE A 8 -14.52 -21.36 21.86
CA PHE A 8 -13.35 -20.56 21.49
C PHE A 8 -13.04 -20.48 19.98
N ALA A 9 -14.02 -20.66 19.12
CA ALA A 9 -13.79 -20.69 17.67
C ALA A 9 -14.56 -19.61 16.87
N VAL A 10 -15.17 -18.59 17.51
CA VAL A 10 -16.05 -17.64 16.78
C VAL A 10 -15.43 -16.26 16.51
N SER A 11 -14.29 -15.93 17.12
CA SER A 11 -13.78 -14.54 17.10
C SER A 11 -12.97 -14.14 15.85
N ILE A 12 -12.58 -15.05 14.98
CA ILE A 12 -11.70 -14.75 13.83
C ILE A 12 -12.48 -14.42 12.54
N SER A 13 -13.74 -14.85 12.47
CA SER A 13 -14.53 -14.72 11.23
C SER A 13 -15.11 -13.33 10.93
N ILE A 14 -15.21 -12.45 11.91
CA ILE A 14 -15.92 -11.16 11.76
C ILE A 14 -15.04 -10.11 11.04
N ALA A 15 -13.74 -10.12 11.26
CA ALA A 15 -12.83 -9.15 10.62
C ALA A 15 -12.67 -9.40 9.13
N ALA A 16 -12.52 -10.66 8.72
CA ALA A 16 -12.36 -11.04 7.32
C ALA A 16 -13.64 -10.80 6.48
N ALA A 17 -14.81 -10.91 7.09
CA ALA A 17 -16.08 -10.62 6.41
C ALA A 17 -16.20 -9.13 6.06
N GLY A 18 -15.81 -8.22 6.97
CA GLY A 18 -15.85 -6.78 6.72
C GLY A 18 -14.90 -6.32 5.60
N GLU A 19 -13.68 -6.86 5.56
CA GLU A 19 -12.70 -6.55 4.51
C GLU A 19 -13.17 -6.98 3.11
N ALA A 20 -13.75 -8.17 3.00
CA ALA A 20 -14.31 -8.67 1.73
C ALA A 20 -15.52 -7.85 1.27
N GLU A 21 -16.37 -7.41 2.20
CA GLU A 21 -17.53 -6.57 1.92
C GLU A 21 -17.10 -5.18 1.44
N ILE A 22 -16.15 -4.54 2.10
CA ILE A 22 -15.56 -3.27 1.69
C ILE A 22 -14.99 -3.38 0.28
N LYS A 23 -14.18 -4.42 0.00
CA LYS A 23 -13.58 -4.65 -1.30
C LYS A 23 -14.64 -4.77 -2.40
N SER A 24 -15.65 -5.60 -2.18
CA SER A 24 -16.77 -5.79 -3.12
C SER A 24 -17.56 -4.51 -3.35
N SER A 25 -17.87 -3.77 -2.27
CA SER A 25 -18.60 -2.50 -2.33
C SER A 25 -17.85 -1.46 -3.15
N LEU A 26 -16.55 -1.28 -2.91
CA LEU A 26 -15.73 -0.28 -3.61
C LEU A 26 -15.51 -0.65 -5.08
N GLN A 27 -15.21 -1.90 -5.40
CA GLN A 27 -15.05 -2.33 -6.79
C GLN A 27 -16.32 -2.12 -7.61
N LYS A 28 -17.50 -2.31 -7.01
CA LYS A 28 -18.79 -2.08 -7.65
C LYS A 28 -19.11 -0.60 -7.84
N LYS A 29 -18.82 0.23 -6.82
CA LYS A 29 -19.17 1.67 -6.83
C LYS A 29 -18.15 2.54 -7.58
N VAL A 30 -16.87 2.15 -7.55
CA VAL A 30 -15.75 2.90 -8.10
C VAL A 30 -14.88 2.00 -8.96
N PRO A 31 -15.35 1.53 -10.13
CA PRO A 31 -14.58 0.62 -10.99
C PRO A 31 -13.20 1.17 -11.39
N GLN A 32 -13.07 2.49 -11.50
CA GLN A 32 -11.84 3.20 -11.86
C GLN A 32 -10.77 3.19 -10.74
N ILE A 33 -11.08 2.71 -9.53
CA ILE A 33 -10.08 2.59 -8.45
C ILE A 33 -8.98 1.57 -8.79
N GLY A 34 -9.23 0.72 -9.79
CA GLY A 34 -8.35 -0.37 -10.17
C GLY A 34 -8.54 -1.62 -9.31
N GLN A 35 -7.63 -2.57 -9.46
CA GLN A 35 -7.69 -3.81 -8.71
C GLN A 35 -7.25 -3.59 -7.26
N ILE A 36 -8.18 -3.81 -6.31
CA ILE A 36 -7.88 -3.77 -4.89
C ILE A 36 -7.13 -5.05 -4.50
N SER A 37 -5.89 -4.91 -4.06
CA SER A 37 -5.04 -6.02 -3.59
C SER A 37 -5.36 -6.38 -2.14
N GLN A 38 -5.46 -5.38 -1.25
CA GLN A 38 -5.67 -5.57 0.17
C GLN A 38 -6.63 -4.51 0.75
N VAL A 39 -7.35 -4.90 1.78
CA VAL A 39 -8.08 -3.99 2.68
C VAL A 39 -7.58 -4.29 4.09
N ASN A 40 -7.12 -3.28 4.82
CA ASN A 40 -6.57 -3.43 6.16
C ASN A 40 -7.18 -2.38 7.09
N LYS A 41 -7.12 -2.61 8.40
CA LYS A 41 -7.45 -1.57 9.37
C LYS A 41 -6.41 -0.45 9.32
N SER A 42 -6.88 0.79 9.32
CA SER A 42 -6.03 1.98 9.44
C SER A 42 -5.62 2.22 10.90
N PRO A 43 -4.52 2.92 11.17
CA PRO A 43 -4.20 3.44 12.51
C PRO A 43 -5.27 4.39 13.07
N VAL A 44 -6.08 4.99 12.20
CA VAL A 44 -7.18 5.88 12.61
C VAL A 44 -8.45 5.05 12.81
N PRO A 45 -9.07 5.10 14.01
CA PRO A 45 -10.29 4.35 14.30
C PRO A 45 -11.40 4.65 13.30
N GLY A 46 -12.13 3.62 12.86
CA GLY A 46 -13.23 3.74 11.91
C GLY A 46 -12.81 3.86 10.44
N LEU A 47 -11.51 3.95 10.15
CA LEU A 47 -11.00 3.93 8.78
C LEU A 47 -10.31 2.61 8.43
N PHE A 48 -10.40 2.27 7.16
CA PHE A 48 -9.71 1.14 6.54
C PHE A 48 -8.80 1.62 5.42
N GLU A 49 -7.64 1.02 5.31
CA GLU A 49 -6.72 1.18 4.19
C GLU A 49 -7.18 0.31 3.01
N VAL A 50 -7.26 0.90 1.83
CA VAL A 50 -7.56 0.22 0.58
C VAL A 50 -6.35 0.32 -0.32
N VAL A 51 -5.65 -0.79 -0.48
CA VAL A 51 -4.42 -0.87 -1.26
C VAL A 51 -4.74 -1.37 -2.67
N THR A 52 -4.38 -0.60 -3.66
CA THR A 52 -4.38 -1.03 -5.06
C THR A 52 -2.95 -1.39 -5.50
N GLN A 53 -2.72 -1.60 -6.79
CA GLN A 53 -1.37 -1.84 -7.31
C GLN A 53 -0.45 -0.62 -7.22
N GLU A 54 -1.02 0.60 -7.24
CA GLU A 54 -0.24 1.84 -7.37
C GLU A 54 -0.50 2.84 -6.25
N ARG A 55 -1.64 2.73 -5.53
CA ARG A 55 -2.12 3.77 -4.64
C ARG A 55 -2.71 3.19 -3.36
N LEU A 56 -2.67 4.01 -2.31
CA LEU A 56 -3.31 3.80 -1.02
C LEU A 56 -4.46 4.80 -0.87
N PHE A 57 -5.65 4.28 -0.58
CA PHE A 57 -6.85 5.05 -0.26
C PHE A 57 -7.34 4.68 1.14
N TYR A 58 -8.30 5.44 1.64
CA TYR A 58 -9.00 5.10 2.88
C TYR A 58 -10.50 5.06 2.66
N THR A 59 -11.19 4.31 3.51
CA THR A 59 -12.65 4.18 3.48
C THR A 59 -13.18 3.94 4.88
N ASP A 60 -14.48 4.14 5.05
CA ASP A 60 -15.22 3.75 6.25
C ASP A 60 -15.49 2.23 6.28
N GLU A 61 -15.97 1.73 7.40
CA GLU A 61 -16.27 0.30 7.63
C GLU A 61 -17.25 -0.33 6.61
N LYS A 62 -18.06 0.49 5.94
CA LYS A 62 -19.07 0.03 4.98
C LYS A 62 -18.68 0.28 3.52
N GLY A 63 -17.50 0.85 3.26
CA GLY A 63 -17.10 1.23 1.90
C GLY A 63 -18.08 2.23 1.26
N GLN A 64 -18.59 3.19 2.04
CA GLN A 64 -19.52 4.22 1.57
C GLN A 64 -18.79 5.48 1.11
N PHE A 65 -17.67 5.79 1.73
CA PHE A 65 -16.85 6.95 1.44
C PHE A 65 -15.47 6.50 0.98
N LEU A 66 -14.92 7.18 -0.01
CA LEU A 66 -13.54 6.99 -0.46
C LEU A 66 -12.77 8.28 -0.19
N ILE A 67 -11.64 8.15 0.51
CA ILE A 67 -10.75 9.25 0.83
C ILE A 67 -9.46 9.05 0.02
N ASP A 68 -9.19 9.97 -0.89
CA ASP A 68 -7.93 10.06 -1.64
C ASP A 68 -7.12 11.23 -1.10
N GLY A 69 -6.25 10.96 -0.13
CA GLY A 69 -5.51 12.01 0.55
C GLY A 69 -4.59 11.47 1.64
N ALA A 70 -3.86 12.39 2.29
CA ALA A 70 -2.89 12.06 3.32
C ALA A 70 -3.49 12.23 4.73
N ILE A 71 -3.14 11.29 5.61
CA ILE A 71 -3.42 11.34 7.04
C ILE A 71 -2.13 11.75 7.76
N TYR A 72 -2.24 12.78 8.59
CA TYR A 72 -1.14 13.28 9.43
C TYR A 72 -1.43 12.99 10.90
N ASP A 73 -0.44 12.45 11.61
CA ASP A 73 -0.44 12.43 13.07
C ASP A 73 0.03 13.80 13.57
N LEU A 74 -0.88 14.54 14.19
CA LEU A 74 -0.60 15.89 14.67
C LEU A 74 0.27 15.94 15.95
N ASN A 75 0.47 14.81 16.62
CA ASN A 75 1.33 14.78 17.81
C ASN A 75 2.81 14.88 17.43
N ASN A 76 3.19 14.33 16.30
CA ASN A 76 4.58 14.31 15.82
C ASN A 76 4.73 14.86 14.40
N MET A 77 3.65 15.36 13.80
CA MET A 77 3.60 15.90 12.44
C MET A 77 4.03 14.88 11.36
N SER A 78 3.90 13.58 11.63
CA SER A 78 4.24 12.55 10.66
C SER A 78 3.13 12.32 9.64
N ASN A 79 3.50 12.07 8.39
CA ASN A 79 2.59 11.68 7.31
C ASN A 79 2.45 10.15 7.29
N LEU A 80 1.41 9.65 7.97
CA LEU A 80 1.14 8.22 8.08
C LEU A 80 0.92 7.55 6.71
N THR A 81 0.25 8.26 5.81
CA THR A 81 -0.02 7.77 4.45
C THR A 81 1.27 7.59 3.66
N GLU A 82 2.17 8.54 3.73
CA GLU A 82 3.46 8.47 3.03
C GLU A 82 4.34 7.35 3.58
N GLU A 83 4.43 7.24 4.90
CA GLU A 83 5.18 6.15 5.55
C GLU A 83 4.63 4.78 5.16
N ARG A 84 3.31 4.65 5.13
CA ARG A 84 2.64 3.41 4.74
C ARG A 84 2.86 3.10 3.26
N SER A 85 2.71 4.10 2.39
CA SER A 85 2.93 3.97 0.95
C SER A 85 4.36 3.55 0.62
N ARG A 86 5.37 4.14 1.28
CA ARG A 86 6.76 3.71 1.13
C ARG A 86 6.96 2.24 1.47
N LYS A 87 6.31 1.73 2.52
CA LYS A 87 6.40 0.31 2.90
C LYS A 87 5.69 -0.62 1.92
N LEU A 88 4.52 -0.20 1.41
CA LEU A 88 3.70 -0.99 0.49
C LEU A 88 4.28 -1.06 -0.93
N PHE A 89 4.81 0.06 -1.41
CA PHE A 89 5.24 0.23 -2.81
C PHE A 89 6.77 0.32 -2.94
N SER A 90 7.52 -0.05 -1.89
CA SER A 90 8.98 -0.11 -1.98
C SER A 90 9.41 -1.18 -2.99
N ILE A 91 10.32 -0.79 -3.84
CA ILE A 91 10.95 -1.71 -4.81
C ILE A 91 12.07 -2.46 -4.09
N ASP A 92 12.05 -3.78 -4.19
CA ASP A 92 13.17 -4.60 -3.74
C ASP A 92 14.35 -4.42 -4.70
N PHE A 93 15.35 -3.68 -4.25
CA PHE A 93 16.53 -3.38 -5.04
C PHE A 93 17.26 -4.63 -5.53
N SER A 94 17.22 -5.73 -4.76
CA SER A 94 17.89 -6.98 -5.13
C SER A 94 17.23 -7.70 -6.31
N LYS A 95 15.97 -7.38 -6.59
CA LYS A 95 15.18 -7.97 -7.69
C LYS A 95 15.23 -7.14 -8.98
N LEU A 96 15.96 -6.04 -8.98
CA LEU A 96 16.12 -5.24 -10.19
C LEU A 96 16.96 -6.00 -11.23
N PRO A 97 16.57 -5.98 -12.52
CA PRO A 97 17.28 -6.68 -13.61
C PRO A 97 18.55 -5.93 -14.00
N PHE A 98 19.56 -5.94 -13.12
CA PHE A 98 20.81 -5.22 -13.33
C PHE A 98 21.62 -5.72 -14.52
N GLU A 99 21.35 -6.92 -15.01
CA GLU A 99 21.94 -7.45 -16.24
C GLU A 99 21.51 -6.69 -17.48
N LEU A 100 20.33 -6.05 -17.45
CA LEU A 100 19.80 -5.22 -18.54
C LEU A 100 20.14 -3.73 -18.38
N ALA A 101 20.77 -3.35 -17.27
CA ALA A 101 21.02 -1.96 -16.94
C ALA A 101 22.36 -1.47 -17.51
N VAL A 102 22.39 -0.21 -17.94
CA VAL A 102 23.65 0.51 -18.18
C VAL A 102 24.30 0.79 -16.82
N LYS A 103 25.52 0.30 -16.61
CA LYS A 103 26.26 0.45 -15.36
C LYS A 103 27.29 1.55 -15.47
N GLN A 104 27.23 2.50 -14.55
CA GLN A 104 28.25 3.54 -14.40
C GLN A 104 28.82 3.50 -12.99
N VAL A 105 30.12 3.41 -12.84
CA VAL A 105 30.80 3.38 -11.54
C VAL A 105 31.59 4.67 -11.36
N LYS A 106 31.31 5.38 -10.25
CA LYS A 106 32.07 6.55 -9.80
C LYS A 106 32.55 6.31 -8.37
N GLY A 107 33.83 6.52 -8.11
CA GLY A 107 34.41 6.30 -6.79
C GLY A 107 34.52 4.80 -6.43
N LYS A 108 34.35 4.48 -5.14
CA LYS A 108 34.55 3.11 -4.61
C LYS A 108 33.32 2.19 -4.77
N GLY A 109 32.19 2.71 -5.24
CA GLY A 109 30.98 1.92 -5.45
C GLY A 109 30.24 1.47 -4.17
N GLU A 110 30.46 2.12 -3.04
CA GLU A 110 29.83 1.78 -1.76
C GLU A 110 28.34 2.07 -1.74
N ARG A 111 27.90 3.08 -2.48
CA ARG A 111 26.48 3.44 -2.65
C ARG A 111 26.01 3.03 -4.02
N LYS A 112 24.81 2.45 -4.07
CA LYS A 112 24.19 2.03 -5.33
C LYS A 112 22.93 2.85 -5.55
N LEU A 113 22.75 3.31 -6.78
CA LEU A 113 21.57 4.04 -7.23
C LEU A 113 21.06 3.36 -8.50
N ALA A 114 19.76 3.10 -8.56
CA ALA A 114 19.10 2.68 -9.79
C ALA A 114 18.18 3.82 -10.25
N ILE A 115 18.31 4.21 -11.51
CA ILE A 115 17.49 5.25 -12.13
C ILE A 115 16.74 4.59 -13.29
N PHE A 116 15.42 4.76 -13.30
CA PHE A 116 14.58 4.38 -14.43
C PHE A 116 14.42 5.61 -15.32
N THR A 117 14.94 5.53 -16.55
CA THR A 117 14.91 6.64 -17.48
C THR A 117 14.10 6.29 -18.72
N ASP A 118 13.48 7.31 -19.33
CA ASP A 118 12.84 7.21 -20.62
C ASP A 118 13.66 8.06 -21.62
N PRO A 119 14.15 7.49 -22.73
CA PRO A 119 14.93 8.21 -23.72
C PRO A 119 14.16 9.36 -24.39
N ASN A 120 12.83 9.37 -24.33
CA ASN A 120 11.98 10.43 -24.85
C ASN A 120 11.62 11.50 -23.81
N CYS A 121 12.00 11.30 -22.53
CA CYS A 121 11.72 12.23 -21.44
C CYS A 121 12.83 13.29 -21.34
N GLY A 122 12.50 14.55 -21.65
CA GLY A 122 13.45 15.66 -21.57
C GLY A 122 13.97 15.96 -20.15
N PHE A 123 13.20 15.62 -19.11
CA PHE A 123 13.63 15.77 -17.71
C PHE A 123 14.58 14.65 -17.29
N CYS A 124 14.39 13.43 -17.79
CA CYS A 124 15.28 12.32 -17.51
C CYS A 124 16.69 12.61 -18.05
N LYS A 125 16.80 13.17 -19.27
CA LYS A 125 18.08 13.58 -19.88
C LYS A 125 18.84 14.66 -19.10
N LYS A 126 18.17 15.45 -18.27
CA LYS A 126 18.82 16.44 -17.39
C LYS A 126 19.37 15.84 -16.10
N LEU A 127 18.92 14.63 -15.75
CA LEU A 127 19.36 13.92 -14.56
C LEU A 127 20.63 13.09 -14.81
N GLU A 128 20.85 12.66 -16.04
CA GLU A 128 22.03 11.92 -16.49
C GLU A 128 23.26 12.85 -16.62
#